data_710f80e4c6352e89149ea74ad77a976d
#
_entry.id   710f80e4c6352e89149ea74ad77a976d
#
_cell.length_a   1.000
_cell.length_b   1.000
_cell.length_c   1.000
_cell.angle_alpha   90.00
_cell.angle_beta   90.00
_cell.angle_gamma   90.00
#
_symmetry.space_group_name_H-M   'P 1'
#
loop_
_entity.id
_entity.type
_entity.pdbx_description
1 polymer ?
#
loop_
_entity_poly.entity_id
_entity_poly.type
_entity_poly.pdbx_seq_one_letter_code
_entity_poly.pdbx_strand_id
1 'polypeptide(L)'
;MNTYFLEQLLASSDASPTNTNPVALAPCVLTIGNFDGVHLGHQAMLTQVRELAKARNLGSAVMIFEPQPREFFAPAAAPARLTNLAEKQVLLAEYGVETLIVAGFDNEFRSLPAQAFADILAQRLNVQALVLGDDFKFGHDRTGDSQFLRDYGLHVTNLDTITDDNHKALRISSTRIRDLLLAGDIDAANALLGRDYAITGTVVGGDKIGRTMDFPTANIDLKRIKPALHGIFAVDVVSLDNDGNVIPSDLVKRADDGHKGIAGLHAHSLFGTANIGTRPSVDKTHDWRLEVHFPQLQADLYGLTLQVRFLHYLHGERHYESLDALKQGIHHDVQELMEWRDKQTDG
;
A
#
# COMPACT_ATOMS: atom_id res chain seq x y z
N MET A 1 7.35 1.34 -15.03
CA MET A 1 8.33 0.83 -14.04
C MET A 1 8.55 -0.66 -14.28
N ASN A 2 9.81 -1.11 -14.36
CA ASN A 2 10.15 -2.52 -14.48
C ASN A 2 10.31 -3.13 -13.08
N THR A 3 9.75 -4.31 -12.85
CA THR A 3 9.90 -5.02 -11.57
C THR A 3 10.71 -6.28 -11.76
N TYR A 4 11.71 -6.47 -10.89
CA TYR A 4 12.58 -7.64 -10.88
C TYR A 4 12.61 -8.26 -9.48
N PHE A 5 12.68 -9.58 -9.41
CA PHE A 5 12.98 -10.27 -8.17
C PHE A 5 14.48 -10.48 -8.05
N LEU A 6 15.04 -10.19 -6.87
CA LEU A 6 16.49 -10.22 -6.64
C LEU A 6 17.08 -11.59 -6.99
N GLU A 7 16.41 -12.68 -6.63
CA GLU A 7 16.85 -14.05 -6.90
C GLU A 7 17.03 -14.30 -8.41
N GLN A 8 16.15 -13.73 -9.25
CA GLN A 8 16.25 -13.83 -10.70
C GLN A 8 17.48 -13.06 -11.24
N LEU A 9 17.77 -11.91 -10.69
CA LEU A 9 18.94 -11.10 -11.04
C LEU A 9 20.26 -11.78 -10.62
N LEU A 10 20.26 -12.48 -9.48
CA LEU A 10 21.42 -13.21 -9.00
C LEU A 10 21.65 -14.53 -9.78
N ALA A 11 20.59 -15.27 -10.07
CA ALA A 11 20.67 -16.54 -10.80
C ALA A 11 21.14 -16.40 -12.25
N SER A 12 20.85 -15.26 -12.90
CA SER A 12 21.23 -15.04 -14.32
C SER A 12 22.74 -14.91 -14.54
N SER A 13 23.55 -14.76 -13.51
CA SER A 13 25.01 -14.65 -13.61
C SER A 13 25.77 -15.97 -13.52
N ASP A 14 25.15 -17.04 -13.01
CA ASP A 14 25.78 -18.37 -12.81
C ASP A 14 25.40 -19.36 -13.93
N ALA A 15 24.69 -18.89 -14.95
CA ALA A 15 24.12 -19.74 -15.98
C ALA A 15 25.18 -20.22 -17.00
N SER A 16 25.21 -21.54 -17.19
CA SER A 16 25.80 -22.29 -18.29
C SER A 16 25.50 -21.64 -19.66
N PRO A 17 26.35 -21.81 -20.69
CA PRO A 17 26.31 -21.10 -21.98
C PRO A 17 25.07 -21.31 -22.86
N THR A 18 24.02 -21.93 -22.34
CA THR A 18 22.74 -22.17 -23.02
C THR A 18 21.60 -21.22 -22.64
N ASN A 19 21.79 -20.30 -21.69
CA ASN A 19 20.72 -19.39 -21.27
C ASN A 19 20.90 -18.01 -21.92
N THR A 20 19.99 -17.71 -22.83
CA THR A 20 19.97 -16.48 -23.60
C THR A 20 19.54 -15.29 -22.74
N ASN A 21 20.46 -14.36 -22.51
CA ASN A 21 20.36 -13.05 -21.87
C ASN A 21 20.24 -13.02 -20.33
N PRO A 22 21.34 -12.87 -19.60
CA PRO A 22 21.28 -12.41 -18.23
C PRO A 22 20.66 -11.01 -18.22
N VAL A 23 19.63 -10.80 -17.38
CA VAL A 23 19.05 -9.46 -17.16
C VAL A 23 20.08 -8.66 -16.38
N ALA A 24 20.92 -7.90 -17.11
CA ALA A 24 21.82 -6.93 -16.49
C ALA A 24 21.07 -5.61 -16.29
N LEU A 25 21.02 -5.13 -15.04
CA LEU A 25 20.46 -3.81 -14.78
C LEU A 25 21.38 -2.71 -15.34
N ALA A 26 20.77 -1.69 -15.94
CA ALA A 26 21.48 -0.48 -16.29
C ALA A 26 22.04 0.19 -15.01
N PRO A 27 23.15 0.93 -15.11
CA PRO A 27 23.70 1.68 -13.97
C PRO A 27 22.63 2.55 -13.33
N CYS A 28 22.50 2.50 -12.00
CA CYS A 28 21.40 3.16 -11.31
C CYS A 28 21.79 3.87 -10.01
N VAL A 29 20.92 4.78 -9.59
CA VAL A 29 20.83 5.31 -8.23
C VAL A 29 19.76 4.52 -7.50
N LEU A 30 20.10 3.92 -6.38
CA LEU A 30 19.23 3.04 -5.61
C LEU A 30 18.86 3.65 -4.25
N THR A 31 17.63 3.43 -3.81
CA THR A 31 17.24 3.54 -2.40
C THR A 31 16.71 2.20 -1.91
N ILE A 32 16.84 1.95 -0.60
CA ILE A 32 16.50 0.67 0.03
C ILE A 32 15.61 0.92 1.24
N GLY A 33 14.47 0.25 1.30
CA GLY A 33 13.55 0.38 2.44
C GLY A 33 12.25 -0.40 2.23
N ASN A 34 11.37 -0.40 3.23
CA ASN A 34 10.06 -1.07 3.09
C ASN A 34 9.06 -0.27 2.25
N PHE A 35 9.21 1.04 2.19
CA PHE A 35 8.31 1.95 1.47
C PHE A 35 6.83 1.71 1.77
N ASP A 36 6.52 1.32 3.02
CA ASP A 36 5.15 1.00 3.41
C ASP A 36 4.32 2.28 3.54
N GLY A 37 3.28 2.39 2.70
CA GLY A 37 2.42 3.56 2.57
C GLY A 37 2.97 4.65 1.65
N VAL A 38 4.22 4.61 1.18
CA VAL A 38 4.85 5.63 0.31
C VAL A 38 4.48 7.06 0.75
N HIS A 39 4.66 7.35 2.04
CA HIS A 39 4.33 8.63 2.69
C HIS A 39 5.29 9.77 2.28
N LEU A 40 5.00 11.01 2.67
CA LEU A 40 5.78 12.20 2.28
C LEU A 40 7.29 12.06 2.52
N GLY A 41 7.71 11.39 3.61
CA GLY A 41 9.13 11.09 3.83
C GLY A 41 9.73 10.15 2.78
N HIS A 42 8.98 9.13 2.34
CA HIS A 42 9.40 8.28 1.23
C HIS A 42 9.40 9.03 -0.11
N GLN A 43 8.41 9.90 -0.36
CA GLN A 43 8.32 10.71 -1.58
C GLN A 43 9.50 11.67 -1.71
N ALA A 44 9.93 12.29 -0.62
CA ALA A 44 11.14 13.11 -0.59
C ALA A 44 12.40 12.29 -0.96
N MET A 45 12.50 11.06 -0.45
CA MET A 45 13.60 10.15 -0.78
C MET A 45 13.58 9.77 -2.27
N LEU A 46 12.40 9.45 -2.83
CA LEU A 46 12.24 9.13 -4.25
C LEU A 46 12.58 10.32 -5.13
N THR A 47 12.25 11.54 -4.72
CA THR A 47 12.61 12.77 -5.42
C THR A 47 14.13 12.91 -5.48
N GLN A 48 14.85 12.74 -4.37
CA GLN A 48 16.32 12.78 -4.35
C GLN A 48 16.95 11.70 -5.22
N VAL A 49 16.42 10.47 -5.20
CA VAL A 49 16.88 9.38 -6.08
C VAL A 49 16.79 9.80 -7.55
N ARG A 50 15.64 10.32 -7.96
CA ARG A 50 15.40 10.75 -9.35
C ARG A 50 16.28 11.93 -9.77
N GLU A 51 16.43 12.93 -8.90
CA GLU A 51 17.28 14.09 -9.16
C GLU A 51 18.74 13.68 -9.32
N LEU A 52 19.25 12.82 -8.42
CA LEU A 52 20.61 12.31 -8.50
C LEU A 52 20.81 11.42 -9.73
N ALA A 53 19.85 10.56 -10.06
CA ALA A 53 19.85 9.72 -11.26
C ALA A 53 19.93 10.59 -12.52
N LYS A 54 19.06 11.59 -12.64
CA LYS A 54 19.07 12.54 -13.76
C LYS A 54 20.39 13.29 -13.86
N ALA A 55 20.93 13.82 -12.76
CA ALA A 55 22.18 14.58 -12.75
C ALA A 55 23.39 13.74 -13.19
N ARG A 56 23.34 12.42 -12.99
CA ARG A 56 24.41 11.49 -13.35
C ARG A 56 24.14 10.67 -14.61
N ASN A 57 23.04 10.91 -15.28
CA ASN A 57 22.57 10.12 -16.43
C ASN A 57 22.48 8.61 -16.10
N LEU A 58 21.88 8.29 -14.97
CA LEU A 58 21.66 6.94 -14.45
C LEU A 58 20.16 6.65 -14.36
N GLY A 59 19.79 5.37 -14.25
CA GLY A 59 18.43 4.96 -13.92
C GLY A 59 18.08 5.18 -12.44
N SER A 60 16.79 5.32 -12.13
CA SER A 60 16.28 5.36 -10.75
C SER A 60 15.77 3.99 -10.31
N ALA A 61 16.18 3.53 -9.12
CA ALA A 61 15.80 2.22 -8.60
C ALA A 61 15.39 2.27 -7.12
N VAL A 62 14.46 1.39 -6.75
CA VAL A 62 14.06 1.14 -5.37
C VAL A 62 14.19 -0.36 -5.08
N MET A 63 14.79 -0.71 -3.94
CA MET A 63 14.75 -2.09 -3.43
C MET A 63 13.84 -2.15 -2.21
N ILE A 64 12.92 -3.11 -2.23
CA ILE A 64 12.03 -3.43 -1.11
C ILE A 64 12.20 -4.88 -0.69
N PHE A 65 11.67 -5.21 0.49
CA PHE A 65 11.70 -6.56 1.04
C PHE A 65 10.29 -7.17 1.08
N GLU A 66 10.19 -8.45 0.64
CA GLU A 66 8.94 -9.19 0.67
C GLU A 66 9.19 -10.65 1.12
N PRO A 67 8.65 -11.08 2.29
CA PRO A 67 7.91 -10.27 3.26
C PRO A 67 8.74 -9.14 3.87
N GLN A 68 8.09 -8.20 4.54
CA GLN A 68 8.82 -7.17 5.28
C GLN A 68 9.62 -7.80 6.45
N PRO A 69 10.80 -7.29 6.82
CA PRO A 69 11.62 -7.90 7.87
C PRO A 69 10.88 -8.17 9.18
N ARG A 70 10.01 -7.25 9.63
CA ARG A 70 9.21 -7.45 10.84
C ARG A 70 8.18 -8.58 10.72
N GLU A 71 7.66 -8.83 9.53
CA GLU A 71 6.75 -9.95 9.28
C GLU A 71 7.48 -11.29 9.31
N PHE A 72 8.70 -11.30 8.80
CA PHE A 72 9.56 -12.49 8.85
C PHE A 72 9.96 -12.84 10.29
N PHE A 73 10.43 -11.85 11.08
CA PHE A 73 10.94 -12.12 12.43
C PHE A 73 9.82 -12.38 13.46
N ALA A 74 8.69 -11.72 13.34
CA ALA A 74 7.59 -11.80 14.30
C ALA A 74 6.22 -11.65 13.61
N PRO A 75 5.76 -12.66 12.83
CA PRO A 75 4.54 -12.56 12.04
C PRO A 75 3.31 -12.15 12.86
N ALA A 76 3.15 -12.71 14.06
CA ALA A 76 2.01 -12.40 14.94
C ALA A 76 2.04 -10.96 15.51
N ALA A 77 3.24 -10.38 15.67
CA ALA A 77 3.46 -9.03 16.18
C ALA A 77 3.80 -8.02 15.07
N ALA A 78 3.74 -8.45 13.81
CA ALA A 78 4.02 -7.57 12.69
C ALA A 78 3.04 -6.39 12.65
N PRO A 79 3.51 -5.17 12.34
CA PRO A 79 2.62 -4.04 12.16
C PRO A 79 1.69 -4.27 10.97
N ALA A 80 0.49 -3.67 11.02
CA ALA A 80 -0.42 -3.69 9.89
C ALA A 80 0.25 -3.08 8.65
N ARG A 81 0.06 -3.66 7.47
CA ARG A 81 0.55 -3.08 6.22
C ARG A 81 -0.30 -1.89 5.79
N LEU A 82 0.35 -0.79 5.48
CA LEU A 82 -0.29 0.34 4.81
C LEU A 82 -0.54 0.04 3.33
N THR A 83 0.42 -0.63 2.67
CA THR A 83 0.34 -1.01 1.26
C THR A 83 0.80 -2.46 1.06
N ASN A 84 0.06 -3.23 0.25
CA ASN A 84 0.54 -4.51 -0.28
C ASN A 84 1.53 -4.28 -1.44
N LEU A 85 2.09 -5.36 -2.00
CA LEU A 85 3.09 -5.24 -3.08
C LEU A 85 2.52 -4.56 -4.33
N ALA A 86 1.31 -4.93 -4.77
CA ALA A 86 0.69 -4.36 -5.97
C ALA A 86 0.40 -2.86 -5.82
N GLU A 87 -0.17 -2.44 -4.69
CA GLU A 87 -0.40 -1.02 -4.38
C GLU A 87 0.91 -0.23 -4.35
N LYS A 88 1.96 -0.81 -3.77
CA LYS A 88 3.28 -0.20 -3.70
C LYS A 88 3.91 -0.03 -5.09
N GLN A 89 3.74 -1.02 -5.97
CA GLN A 89 4.20 -0.95 -7.36
C GLN A 89 3.56 0.22 -8.10
N VAL A 90 2.25 0.38 -7.99
CA VAL A 90 1.52 1.51 -8.62
C VAL A 90 2.05 2.83 -8.08
N LEU A 91 2.11 3.00 -6.76
CA LEU A 91 2.56 4.23 -6.13
C LEU A 91 4.01 4.58 -6.51
N LEU A 92 4.94 3.63 -6.47
CA LEU A 92 6.33 3.88 -6.85
C LEU A 92 6.46 4.27 -8.32
N ALA A 93 5.64 3.69 -9.20
CA ALA A 93 5.58 4.07 -10.62
C ALA A 93 5.06 5.51 -10.80
N GLU A 94 4.01 5.91 -10.08
CA GLU A 94 3.48 7.28 -10.08
C GLU A 94 4.52 8.31 -9.64
N TYR A 95 5.37 7.96 -8.67
CA TYR A 95 6.51 8.80 -8.26
C TYR A 95 7.72 8.70 -9.18
N GLY A 96 7.58 8.07 -10.36
CA GLY A 96 8.58 8.07 -11.42
C GLY A 96 9.79 7.17 -11.17
N VAL A 97 9.65 6.13 -10.36
CA VAL A 97 10.66 5.07 -10.23
C VAL A 97 10.70 4.24 -11.51
N GLU A 98 11.89 4.03 -12.07
CA GLU A 98 12.06 3.25 -13.29
C GLU A 98 12.19 1.76 -13.02
N THR A 99 12.85 1.40 -11.92
CA THR A 99 13.15 0.00 -11.55
C THR A 99 12.78 -0.28 -10.10
N LEU A 100 11.98 -1.32 -9.89
CA LEU A 100 11.70 -1.91 -8.58
C LEU A 100 12.40 -3.25 -8.45
N ILE A 101 13.19 -3.43 -7.40
CA ILE A 101 13.84 -4.69 -7.03
C ILE A 101 13.13 -5.22 -5.78
N VAL A 102 12.52 -6.39 -5.89
CA VAL A 102 11.89 -7.10 -4.78
C VAL A 102 12.86 -8.15 -4.27
N ALA A 103 13.38 -7.97 -3.07
CA ALA A 103 14.25 -8.95 -2.43
C ALA A 103 13.44 -9.84 -1.47
N GLY A 104 13.51 -11.15 -1.67
CA GLY A 104 12.96 -12.13 -0.74
C GLY A 104 13.66 -11.99 0.62
N PHE A 105 12.89 -11.73 1.69
CA PHE A 105 13.47 -11.64 3.03
C PHE A 105 13.29 -12.97 3.75
N ASP A 106 14.29 -13.83 3.63
CA ASP A 106 14.32 -15.17 4.20
C ASP A 106 15.56 -15.43 5.07
N ASN A 107 15.79 -16.67 5.46
CA ASN A 107 16.95 -17.07 6.28
C ASN A 107 18.29 -16.88 5.56
N GLU A 108 18.34 -17.07 4.25
CA GLU A 108 19.53 -16.88 3.45
C GLU A 108 19.88 -15.39 3.35
N PHE A 109 18.92 -14.57 2.94
CA PHE A 109 19.10 -13.13 2.79
C PHE A 109 19.49 -12.45 4.11
N ARG A 110 18.78 -12.76 5.23
CA ARG A 110 19.09 -12.17 6.54
C ARG A 110 20.48 -12.51 7.06
N SER A 111 21.04 -13.63 6.60
CA SER A 111 22.36 -14.12 7.05
C SER A 111 23.51 -13.57 6.20
N LEU A 112 23.23 -12.78 5.17
CA LEU A 112 24.26 -12.18 4.32
C LEU A 112 25.16 -11.25 5.15
N PRO A 113 26.48 -11.44 5.13
CA PRO A 113 27.42 -10.47 5.67
C PRO A 113 27.27 -9.11 4.98
N ALA A 114 27.60 -8.02 5.68
CA ALA A 114 27.54 -6.68 5.09
C ALA A 114 28.37 -6.57 3.79
N GLN A 115 29.55 -7.21 3.73
CA GLN A 115 30.41 -7.27 2.55
C GLN A 115 29.67 -7.92 1.36
N ALA A 116 29.06 -9.09 1.57
CA ALA A 116 28.35 -9.80 0.51
C ALA A 116 27.17 -8.99 -0.05
N PHE A 117 26.46 -8.28 0.81
CA PHE A 117 25.37 -7.39 0.35
C PHE A 117 25.92 -6.19 -0.44
N ALA A 118 27.05 -5.59 -0.03
CA ALA A 118 27.69 -4.52 -0.80
C ALA A 118 28.18 -5.03 -2.18
N ASP A 119 28.72 -6.26 -2.24
CA ASP A 119 29.10 -6.91 -3.50
C ASP A 119 27.87 -7.08 -4.44
N ILE A 120 26.73 -7.51 -3.90
CA ILE A 120 25.47 -7.60 -4.66
C ILE A 120 25.08 -6.23 -5.22
N LEU A 121 25.08 -5.18 -4.40
CA LEU A 121 24.74 -3.84 -4.84
C LEU A 121 25.63 -3.34 -5.99
N ALA A 122 26.95 -3.43 -5.80
CA ALA A 122 27.90 -2.85 -6.73
C ALA A 122 28.09 -3.71 -8.00
N GLN A 123 28.23 -5.03 -7.84
CA GLN A 123 28.68 -5.90 -8.92
C GLN A 123 27.51 -6.59 -9.66
N ARG A 124 26.39 -6.86 -8.96
CA ARG A 124 25.24 -7.56 -9.54
C ARG A 124 24.14 -6.61 -9.99
N LEU A 125 23.85 -5.60 -9.17
CA LEU A 125 22.79 -4.62 -9.43
C LEU A 125 23.30 -3.35 -10.09
N ASN A 126 24.61 -3.24 -10.35
CA ASN A 126 25.24 -2.11 -11.02
C ASN A 126 24.88 -0.74 -10.37
N VAL A 127 24.79 -0.72 -9.03
CA VAL A 127 24.49 0.48 -8.27
C VAL A 127 25.70 1.40 -8.26
N GLN A 128 25.52 2.64 -8.74
CA GLN A 128 26.56 3.65 -8.79
C GLN A 128 26.45 4.66 -7.65
N ALA A 129 25.25 4.86 -7.13
CA ALA A 129 24.99 5.72 -5.99
C ALA A 129 23.77 5.25 -5.20
N LEU A 130 23.74 5.64 -3.93
CA LEU A 130 22.67 5.33 -2.99
C LEU A 130 22.12 6.60 -2.36
N VAL A 131 20.79 6.63 -2.15
CA VAL A 131 20.12 7.60 -1.27
C VAL A 131 19.49 6.79 -0.15
N LEU A 132 19.91 7.01 1.09
CA LEU A 132 19.50 6.20 2.24
C LEU A 132 19.01 7.10 3.39
N GLY A 133 18.14 6.57 4.23
CA GLY A 133 17.80 7.24 5.49
C GLY A 133 19.00 7.27 6.45
N ASP A 134 18.96 8.19 7.39
CA ASP A 134 20.01 8.39 8.42
C ASP A 134 20.16 7.19 9.36
N ASP A 135 19.12 6.39 9.55
CA ASP A 135 19.07 5.21 10.40
C ASP A 135 19.27 3.88 9.65
N PHE A 136 19.70 3.93 8.38
CA PHE A 136 19.82 2.74 7.54
C PHE A 136 20.92 1.78 8.05
N LYS A 137 20.54 0.52 8.24
CA LYS A 137 21.43 -0.58 8.64
C LYS A 137 21.10 -1.83 7.83
N PHE A 138 22.13 -2.62 7.49
CA PHE A 138 22.00 -3.82 6.68
C PHE A 138 22.99 -4.92 7.09
N GLY A 139 22.89 -6.07 6.43
CA GLY A 139 23.73 -7.24 6.68
C GLY A 139 23.37 -7.96 7.98
N HIS A 140 23.95 -9.14 8.16
CA HIS A 140 23.77 -9.94 9.38
C HIS A 140 24.09 -9.11 10.63
N ASP A 141 23.21 -9.18 11.62
CA ASP A 141 23.28 -8.41 12.88
C ASP A 141 23.39 -6.88 12.69
N ARG A 142 22.95 -6.35 11.54
CA ARG A 142 22.95 -4.92 11.22
C ARG A 142 24.34 -4.28 11.27
N THR A 143 25.37 -5.05 10.90
CA THR A 143 26.77 -4.63 10.96
C THR A 143 27.17 -3.62 9.90
N GLY A 144 26.42 -3.54 8.79
CA GLY A 144 26.60 -2.56 7.73
C GLY A 144 25.78 -1.28 7.95
N ASP A 145 26.29 -0.15 7.49
CA ASP A 145 25.63 1.16 7.48
C ASP A 145 26.07 2.00 6.28
N SER A 146 25.63 3.25 6.24
CA SER A 146 26.01 4.19 5.18
C SER A 146 27.51 4.43 5.10
N GLN A 147 28.23 4.43 6.23
CA GLN A 147 29.68 4.59 6.23
C GLN A 147 30.38 3.38 5.66
N PHE A 148 29.94 2.17 6.03
CA PHE A 148 30.46 0.93 5.44
C PHE A 148 30.37 0.94 3.91
N LEU A 149 29.24 1.41 3.33
CA LEU A 149 29.07 1.50 1.88
C LEU A 149 29.98 2.55 1.24
N ARG A 150 30.25 3.67 1.92
CA ARG A 150 31.24 4.68 1.47
C ARG A 150 32.65 4.10 1.47
N ASP A 151 33.05 3.40 2.52
CA ASP A 151 34.37 2.77 2.65
C ASP A 151 34.53 1.65 1.61
N TYR A 152 33.44 0.99 1.22
CA TYR A 152 33.40 0.04 0.11
C TYR A 152 33.60 0.70 -1.26
N GLY A 153 33.42 2.01 -1.41
CA GLY A 153 33.59 2.76 -2.63
C GLY A 153 32.30 3.19 -3.33
N LEU A 154 31.13 2.97 -2.71
CA LEU A 154 29.85 3.44 -3.25
C LEU A 154 29.59 4.91 -2.83
N HIS A 155 29.01 5.68 -3.76
CA HIS A 155 28.55 7.03 -3.41
C HIS A 155 27.25 6.93 -2.60
N VAL A 156 27.25 7.48 -1.37
CA VAL A 156 26.07 7.43 -0.47
C VAL A 156 25.71 8.85 -0.02
N THR A 157 24.46 9.22 -0.32
CA THR A 157 23.79 10.42 0.22
C THR A 157 22.81 9.97 1.30
N ASN A 158 22.90 10.55 2.50
CA ASN A 158 21.87 10.35 3.51
C ASN A 158 20.82 11.47 3.41
N LEU A 159 19.56 11.07 3.56
CA LEU A 159 18.43 11.99 3.68
C LEU A 159 18.12 12.17 5.15
N ASP A 160 18.06 13.42 5.58
CA ASP A 160 17.60 13.76 6.92
C ASP A 160 16.12 13.38 7.11
N THR A 161 15.77 13.09 8.36
CA THR A 161 14.39 12.79 8.72
C THR A 161 13.45 13.91 8.31
N ILE A 162 12.41 13.62 7.52
CA ILE A 162 11.36 14.57 7.17
C ILE A 162 10.35 14.66 8.32
N THR A 163 10.07 15.89 8.70
CA THR A 163 9.13 16.22 9.79
C THR A 163 7.89 16.91 9.27
N ASP A 164 6.83 16.82 10.05
CA ASP A 164 5.56 17.50 9.80
C ASP A 164 5.60 18.88 10.48
N ASP A 165 5.66 19.94 9.69
CA ASP A 165 5.74 21.31 10.17
C ASP A 165 4.48 21.76 10.93
N ASN A 166 3.32 21.14 10.63
CA ASN A 166 2.03 21.46 11.26
C ASN A 166 1.88 20.85 12.66
N HIS A 167 2.67 19.82 13.01
CA HIS A 167 2.54 19.06 14.26
C HIS A 167 3.88 18.97 15.01
N LYS A 168 4.41 20.07 15.52
CA LYS A 168 5.57 20.13 16.41
C LYS A 168 6.84 19.46 15.84
N ALA A 169 7.05 19.51 14.52
CA ALA A 169 8.17 18.87 13.83
C ALA A 169 8.31 17.36 14.13
N LEU A 170 7.19 16.64 14.28
CA LEU A 170 7.21 15.21 14.48
C LEU A 170 7.60 14.47 13.18
N ARG A 171 8.42 13.41 13.31
CA ARG A 171 8.82 12.57 12.18
C ARG A 171 7.60 12.01 11.43
N ILE A 172 7.59 12.14 10.10
CA ILE A 172 6.64 11.44 9.23
C ILE A 172 7.11 9.99 9.09
N SER A 173 6.28 9.05 9.51
CA SER A 173 6.63 7.63 9.49
C SER A 173 5.41 6.73 9.30
N SER A 174 5.63 5.53 8.74
CA SER A 174 4.57 4.50 8.62
C SER A 174 3.96 4.12 9.98
N THR A 175 4.73 4.19 11.08
CA THR A 175 4.21 3.92 12.44
C THR A 175 3.17 4.95 12.83
N ARG A 176 3.49 6.25 12.71
CA ARG A 176 2.57 7.34 13.04
C ARG A 176 1.30 7.29 12.18
N ILE A 177 1.44 6.97 10.90
CA ILE A 177 0.28 6.83 10.00
C ILE A 177 -0.63 5.69 10.46
N ARG A 178 -0.07 4.52 10.85
CA ARG A 178 -0.88 3.43 11.40
C ARG A 178 -1.61 3.82 12.68
N ASP A 179 -0.95 4.55 13.56
CA ASP A 179 -1.56 5.01 14.82
C ASP A 179 -2.74 5.96 14.55
N LEU A 180 -2.60 6.88 13.59
CA LEU A 180 -3.67 7.78 13.15
C LEU A 180 -4.84 7.02 12.51
N LEU A 181 -4.57 6.10 11.59
CA LEU A 181 -5.59 5.27 10.95
C LEU A 181 -6.34 4.41 11.96
N LEU A 182 -5.63 3.83 12.93
CA LEU A 182 -6.24 3.03 13.99
C LEU A 182 -7.11 3.88 14.93
N ALA A 183 -6.75 5.15 15.14
CA ALA A 183 -7.53 6.11 15.91
C ALA A 183 -8.72 6.67 15.13
N GLY A 184 -8.86 6.39 13.84
CA GLY A 184 -9.89 6.95 12.96
C GLY A 184 -9.60 8.38 12.48
N ASP A 185 -8.39 8.90 12.72
CA ASP A 185 -7.97 10.24 12.26
C ASP A 185 -7.47 10.14 10.80
N ILE A 186 -8.43 10.00 9.89
CA ILE A 186 -8.16 9.79 8.46
C ILE A 186 -7.52 11.04 7.85
N ASP A 187 -7.99 12.22 8.20
CA ASP A 187 -7.48 13.49 7.65
C ASP A 187 -6.00 13.68 7.99
N ALA A 188 -5.61 13.46 9.25
CA ALA A 188 -4.21 13.55 9.65
C ALA A 188 -3.35 12.47 9.00
N ALA A 189 -3.86 11.24 8.83
CA ALA A 189 -3.15 10.18 8.12
C ALA A 189 -2.94 10.53 6.64
N ASN A 190 -3.99 11.04 5.98
CA ASN A 190 -3.96 11.47 4.58
C ASN A 190 -2.98 12.63 4.37
N ALA A 191 -2.93 13.59 5.29
CA ALA A 191 -1.95 14.69 5.28
C ALA A 191 -0.50 14.17 5.30
N LEU A 192 -0.20 13.14 6.10
CA LEU A 192 1.15 12.54 6.15
C LEU A 192 1.46 11.64 4.93
N LEU A 193 0.43 11.07 4.32
CA LEU A 193 0.54 10.29 3.09
C LEU A 193 0.69 11.19 1.86
N GLY A 194 0.18 12.43 1.91
CA GLY A 194 0.07 13.33 0.76
C GLY A 194 -0.98 12.91 -0.25
N ARG A 195 -1.90 12.02 0.15
CA ARG A 195 -3.04 11.50 -0.63
C ARG A 195 -4.01 10.78 0.28
N ASP A 196 -5.21 10.48 -0.23
CA ASP A 196 -6.16 9.62 0.48
C ASP A 196 -5.58 8.22 0.70
N TYR A 197 -5.76 7.70 1.90
CA TYR A 197 -5.46 6.31 2.19
C TYR A 197 -6.43 5.41 1.44
N ALA A 198 -5.90 4.44 0.71
CA ALA A 198 -6.73 3.53 -0.08
C ALA A 198 -6.29 2.07 0.10
N ILE A 199 -7.25 1.17 -0.08
CA ILE A 199 -7.05 -0.27 -0.19
C ILE A 199 -7.56 -0.73 -1.55
N THR A 200 -6.72 -1.47 -2.27
CA THR A 200 -7.06 -2.04 -3.57
C THR A 200 -7.17 -3.55 -3.48
N GLY A 201 -8.25 -4.11 -4.01
CA GLY A 201 -8.44 -5.55 -4.09
C GLY A 201 -9.54 -5.97 -5.05
N THR A 202 -9.60 -7.27 -5.33
CA THR A 202 -10.60 -7.84 -6.21
C THR A 202 -11.86 -8.17 -5.42
N VAL A 203 -13.02 -7.90 -5.99
CA VAL A 203 -14.31 -8.30 -5.40
C VAL A 203 -14.46 -9.81 -5.50
N VAL A 204 -14.54 -10.45 -4.34
CA VAL A 204 -14.69 -11.91 -4.19
C VAL A 204 -16.05 -12.29 -3.64
N GLY A 205 -16.38 -13.59 -3.71
CA GLY A 205 -17.62 -14.11 -3.12
C GLY A 205 -17.61 -13.97 -1.60
N GLY A 206 -18.67 -13.39 -1.03
CA GLY A 206 -18.93 -13.35 0.41
C GLY A 206 -20.10 -14.24 0.81
N ASP A 207 -20.51 -14.16 2.08
CA ASP A 207 -21.59 -14.98 2.66
C ASP A 207 -23.00 -14.67 2.12
N LYS A 208 -23.12 -13.67 1.24
CA LYS A 208 -24.36 -13.21 0.60
C LYS A 208 -25.47 -12.76 1.58
N ILE A 209 -25.15 -12.57 2.85
CA ILE A 209 -26.13 -12.15 3.88
C ILE A 209 -26.71 -10.77 3.52
N GLY A 210 -25.91 -9.84 3.02
CA GLY A 210 -26.37 -8.52 2.58
C GLY A 210 -27.44 -8.57 1.47
N ARG A 211 -27.38 -9.56 0.54
CA ARG A 211 -28.40 -9.76 -0.50
C ARG A 211 -29.77 -10.15 0.06
N THR A 212 -29.82 -10.89 1.16
CA THR A 212 -31.08 -11.29 1.81
C THR A 212 -31.75 -10.13 2.56
N MET A 213 -31.00 -9.03 2.76
CA MET A 213 -31.43 -7.85 3.51
C MET A 213 -31.62 -6.61 2.63
N ASP A 214 -31.55 -6.72 1.29
CA ASP A 214 -31.56 -5.61 0.34
C ASP A 214 -30.39 -4.62 0.47
N PHE A 215 -29.26 -5.03 1.10
CA PHE A 215 -28.02 -4.29 1.22
C PHE A 215 -26.84 -5.08 0.61
N PRO A 216 -26.76 -5.17 -0.73
CA PRO A 216 -25.64 -5.88 -1.34
C PRO A 216 -24.32 -5.21 -0.98
N THR A 217 -23.35 -6.02 -0.51
CA THR A 217 -21.99 -5.58 -0.21
C THR A 217 -20.99 -6.21 -1.17
N ALA A 218 -19.96 -5.45 -1.55
CA ALA A 218 -18.79 -5.94 -2.26
C ALA A 218 -17.73 -6.37 -1.23
N ASN A 219 -17.37 -7.66 -1.23
CA ASN A 219 -16.29 -8.18 -0.38
C ASN A 219 -14.97 -8.02 -1.12
N ILE A 220 -14.05 -7.26 -0.57
CA ILE A 220 -12.75 -6.95 -1.17
C ILE A 220 -11.66 -7.83 -0.56
N ASP A 221 -10.90 -8.54 -1.41
CA ASP A 221 -9.73 -9.30 -0.98
C ASP A 221 -8.59 -8.35 -0.58
N LEU A 222 -8.27 -8.31 0.71
CA LEU A 222 -7.29 -7.39 1.29
C LEU A 222 -5.84 -7.69 0.90
N LYS A 223 -5.50 -8.92 0.58
CA LYS A 223 -4.13 -9.40 0.29
C LYS A 223 -3.08 -8.90 1.28
N ARG A 224 -3.44 -8.87 2.57
CA ARG A 224 -2.57 -8.49 3.69
C ARG A 224 -2.98 -9.20 4.97
N ILE A 225 -2.04 -9.43 5.89
CA ILE A 225 -2.26 -10.14 7.15
C ILE A 225 -3.30 -9.40 8.00
N LYS A 226 -3.17 -8.08 8.12
CA LYS A 226 -4.14 -7.20 8.76
C LYS A 226 -4.09 -5.78 8.17
N PRO A 227 -5.24 -5.10 8.06
CA PRO A 227 -5.32 -3.71 7.66
C PRO A 227 -4.91 -2.77 8.81
N ALA A 228 -4.61 -1.50 8.48
CA ALA A 228 -4.30 -0.46 9.47
C ALA A 228 -5.54 0.28 9.99
N LEU A 229 -6.72 -0.08 9.51
CA LEU A 229 -8.01 0.51 9.88
C LEU A 229 -8.91 -0.57 10.50
N HIS A 230 -9.88 -0.12 11.30
CA HIS A 230 -10.94 -0.96 11.85
C HIS A 230 -12.19 -0.11 12.15
N GLY A 231 -13.37 -0.56 11.70
CA GLY A 231 -14.64 0.14 11.90
C GLY A 231 -15.37 0.46 10.60
N ILE A 232 -16.26 1.42 10.65
CA ILE A 232 -17.13 1.88 9.56
C ILE A 232 -16.65 3.23 9.06
N PHE A 233 -16.55 3.36 7.74
CA PHE A 233 -15.98 4.54 7.08
C PHE A 233 -16.85 5.02 5.93
N ALA A 234 -16.85 6.33 5.69
CA ALA A 234 -17.24 6.91 4.42
C ALA A 234 -16.13 6.71 3.40
N VAL A 235 -16.47 6.22 2.22
CA VAL A 235 -15.49 5.89 1.18
C VAL A 235 -15.92 6.34 -0.21
N ASP A 236 -14.92 6.66 -1.04
CA ASP A 236 -15.03 6.77 -2.48
C ASP A 236 -14.39 5.56 -3.14
N VAL A 237 -15.04 5.00 -4.14
CA VAL A 237 -14.57 3.78 -4.80
C VAL A 237 -14.53 3.94 -6.31
N VAL A 238 -13.42 3.52 -6.91
CA VAL A 238 -13.24 3.44 -8.35
C VAL A 238 -12.92 2.02 -8.78
N SER A 239 -13.25 1.65 -10.02
CA SER A 239 -12.77 0.42 -10.66
C SER A 239 -11.44 0.67 -11.35
N LEU A 240 -10.53 -0.31 -11.25
CA LEU A 240 -9.21 -0.26 -11.87
C LEU A 240 -9.06 -1.35 -12.94
N ASP A 241 -8.27 -1.07 -13.98
CA ASP A 241 -7.78 -2.07 -14.92
C ASP A 241 -6.60 -2.87 -14.32
N ASN A 242 -6.06 -3.79 -15.11
CA ASN A 242 -4.90 -4.62 -14.68
C ASN A 242 -3.60 -3.82 -14.51
N ASP A 243 -3.52 -2.64 -15.10
CA ASP A 243 -2.37 -1.73 -15.01
C ASP A 243 -2.53 -0.73 -13.86
N GLY A 244 -3.66 -0.77 -13.15
CA GLY A 244 -3.99 0.12 -12.02
C GLY A 244 -4.59 1.46 -12.42
N ASN A 245 -4.96 1.66 -13.69
CA ASN A 245 -5.62 2.89 -14.13
C ASN A 245 -7.11 2.84 -13.82
N VAL A 246 -7.69 4.00 -13.49
CA VAL A 246 -9.13 4.12 -13.28
C VAL A 246 -9.88 3.82 -14.58
N ILE A 247 -10.85 2.89 -14.50
CA ILE A 247 -11.80 2.61 -15.57
C ILE A 247 -13.06 3.44 -15.31
N PRO A 248 -13.24 4.60 -15.97
CA PRO A 248 -14.34 5.53 -15.68
C PRO A 248 -15.73 4.93 -15.89
N SER A 249 -15.81 3.87 -16.70
CA SER A 249 -17.07 3.38 -17.23
C SER A 249 -17.71 2.24 -16.44
N ASP A 250 -16.97 1.51 -15.60
CA ASP A 250 -17.53 0.27 -15.06
C ASP A 250 -18.48 0.46 -13.88
N LEU A 251 -18.11 1.23 -12.86
CA LEU A 251 -19.02 1.48 -11.73
C LEU A 251 -20.09 2.52 -12.07
N VAL A 252 -19.69 3.62 -12.72
CA VAL A 252 -20.61 4.72 -13.05
C VAL A 252 -21.63 4.31 -14.10
N LYS A 253 -21.25 3.56 -15.16
CA LYS A 253 -22.21 3.01 -16.13
C LYS A 253 -23.18 2.01 -15.51
N ARG A 254 -22.73 1.18 -14.59
CA ARG A 254 -23.59 0.24 -13.87
C ARG A 254 -24.62 0.98 -13.00
N ALA A 255 -24.28 2.18 -12.54
CA ALA A 255 -25.21 3.08 -11.87
C ALA A 255 -26.20 3.74 -12.86
N ASP A 256 -25.75 4.08 -14.07
CA ASP A 256 -26.59 4.74 -15.10
C ASP A 256 -27.60 3.79 -15.77
N ASP A 257 -27.32 2.48 -15.84
CA ASP A 257 -28.22 1.45 -16.43
C ASP A 257 -29.48 1.15 -15.57
N GLY A 258 -29.89 2.09 -14.74
CA GLY A 258 -31.08 1.98 -13.86
C GLY A 258 -30.76 1.54 -12.44
N HIS A 259 -29.49 1.31 -12.12
CA HIS A 259 -28.99 0.98 -10.80
C HIS A 259 -28.31 2.22 -10.20
N LYS A 260 -29.10 3.10 -9.63
CA LYS A 260 -28.65 4.40 -9.13
C LYS A 260 -27.66 4.21 -7.97
N GLY A 261 -26.37 4.43 -8.22
CA GLY A 261 -25.38 4.66 -7.19
C GLY A 261 -25.28 6.16 -6.84
N ILE A 262 -24.68 6.48 -5.72
CA ILE A 262 -24.41 7.85 -5.31
C ILE A 262 -23.04 8.25 -5.86
N ALA A 263 -22.97 9.35 -6.63
CA ALA A 263 -21.71 9.88 -7.14
C ALA A 263 -20.78 10.26 -5.99
N GLY A 264 -19.51 9.86 -6.07
CA GLY A 264 -18.49 10.15 -5.09
C GLY A 264 -17.98 11.59 -5.17
N LEU A 265 -17.01 11.91 -4.30
CA LEU A 265 -16.35 13.22 -4.29
C LEU A 265 -15.24 13.32 -5.35
N HIS A 266 -14.72 12.19 -5.81
CA HIS A 266 -13.72 12.13 -6.88
C HIS A 266 -14.37 11.80 -8.23
N ALA A 267 -13.69 12.18 -9.31
CA ALA A 267 -14.17 11.87 -10.65
C ALA A 267 -14.28 10.34 -10.85
N HIS A 268 -15.38 9.91 -11.43
CA HIS A 268 -15.68 8.50 -11.75
C HIS A 268 -15.77 7.55 -10.54
N SER A 269 -15.91 8.08 -9.34
CA SER A 269 -16.10 7.29 -8.13
C SER A 269 -17.57 7.15 -7.75
N LEU A 270 -17.87 6.09 -7.00
CA LEU A 270 -19.13 5.92 -6.28
C LEU A 270 -18.90 6.06 -4.79
N PHE A 271 -19.86 6.69 -4.13
CA PHE A 271 -19.87 6.90 -2.70
C PHE A 271 -20.46 5.67 -2.00
N GLY A 272 -19.87 5.29 -0.86
CA GLY A 272 -20.34 4.14 -0.08
C GLY A 272 -19.88 4.16 1.36
N THR A 273 -20.34 3.17 2.11
CA THR A 273 -19.80 2.83 3.43
C THR A 273 -18.90 1.61 3.31
N ALA A 274 -17.77 1.62 4.00
CA ALA A 274 -16.88 0.48 4.12
C ALA A 274 -16.83 -0.01 5.56
N ASN A 275 -16.99 -1.32 5.75
CA ASN A 275 -16.73 -2.00 7.01
C ASN A 275 -15.40 -2.75 6.92
N ILE A 276 -14.47 -2.44 7.82
CA ILE A 276 -13.28 -3.25 8.06
C ILE A 276 -13.38 -3.87 9.43
N GLY A 277 -13.52 -5.20 9.45
CA GLY A 277 -13.71 -5.96 10.66
C GLY A 277 -13.13 -7.35 10.61
N THR A 278 -13.21 -8.05 11.73
CA THR A 278 -12.79 -9.44 11.85
C THR A 278 -13.99 -10.36 12.01
N ARG A 279 -13.96 -11.52 11.36
CA ARG A 279 -14.88 -12.59 11.63
C ARG A 279 -14.21 -13.62 12.55
N PRO A 280 -14.88 -14.06 13.63
CA PRO A 280 -14.39 -15.20 14.40
C PRO A 280 -14.35 -16.43 13.48
N SER A 281 -13.15 -16.93 13.15
CA SER A 281 -13.02 -18.22 12.45
C SER A 281 -12.84 -19.36 13.46
N VAL A 282 -13.25 -20.57 13.07
CA VAL A 282 -13.11 -21.78 13.88
C VAL A 282 -11.63 -22.05 14.22
N ASP A 283 -10.71 -21.60 13.37
CA ASP A 283 -9.26 -21.83 13.48
C ASP A 283 -8.50 -20.72 14.27
N LYS A 284 -9.20 -19.83 14.98
CA LYS A 284 -8.63 -18.72 15.75
C LYS A 284 -7.75 -17.73 14.94
N THR A 285 -7.73 -17.83 13.64
CA THR A 285 -7.13 -16.80 12.76
C THR A 285 -8.16 -15.71 12.56
N HIS A 286 -7.79 -14.45 12.81
CA HIS A 286 -8.66 -13.30 12.51
C HIS A 286 -8.73 -13.14 10.99
N ASP A 287 -9.87 -13.51 10.42
CA ASP A 287 -10.14 -13.30 9.00
C ASP A 287 -10.62 -11.85 8.81
N TRP A 288 -9.69 -10.98 8.44
CA TRP A 288 -9.98 -9.58 8.17
C TRP A 288 -10.74 -9.45 6.86
N ARG A 289 -11.80 -8.64 6.88
CA ARG A 289 -12.65 -8.38 5.72
C ARG A 289 -12.82 -6.89 5.51
N LEU A 290 -12.89 -6.52 4.24
CA LEU A 290 -13.34 -5.22 3.78
C LEU A 290 -14.62 -5.45 2.98
N GLU A 291 -15.72 -4.97 3.51
CA GLU A 291 -17.03 -5.01 2.86
C GLU A 291 -17.46 -3.58 2.53
N VAL A 292 -17.79 -3.34 1.26
CA VAL A 292 -18.26 -2.02 0.81
C VAL A 292 -19.72 -2.14 0.41
N HIS A 293 -20.57 -1.28 1.00
CA HIS A 293 -21.96 -1.10 0.61
C HIS A 293 -22.11 0.20 -0.20
N PHE A 294 -22.73 0.09 -1.35
CA PHE A 294 -23.07 1.23 -2.20
C PHE A 294 -24.57 1.49 -2.10
N PRO A 295 -25.01 2.59 -1.47
CA PRO A 295 -26.45 2.92 -1.41
C PRO A 295 -27.02 3.05 -2.81
N GLN A 296 -28.22 2.45 -3.04
CA GLN A 296 -28.96 2.48 -4.30
C GLN A 296 -28.30 1.73 -5.49
N LEU A 297 -27.11 1.17 -5.36
CA LEU A 297 -26.48 0.39 -6.43
C LEU A 297 -26.91 -1.08 -6.36
N GLN A 298 -27.47 -1.59 -7.46
CA GLN A 298 -27.78 -3.01 -7.64
C GLN A 298 -27.03 -3.51 -8.87
N ALA A 299 -25.78 -3.87 -8.72
CA ALA A 299 -24.94 -4.34 -9.81
C ALA A 299 -24.14 -5.58 -9.39
N ASP A 300 -23.75 -6.40 -10.35
CA ASP A 300 -22.76 -7.45 -10.15
C ASP A 300 -21.37 -6.85 -10.25
N LEU A 301 -20.63 -6.90 -9.14
CA LEU A 301 -19.29 -6.35 -9.01
C LEU A 301 -18.20 -7.43 -8.93
N TYR A 302 -18.58 -8.73 -8.97
CA TYR A 302 -17.62 -9.81 -8.85
C TYR A 302 -16.51 -9.75 -9.91
N GLY A 303 -15.29 -9.99 -9.46
CA GLY A 303 -14.10 -9.99 -10.32
C GLY A 303 -13.56 -8.61 -10.70
N LEU A 304 -14.27 -7.53 -10.37
CA LEU A 304 -13.73 -6.18 -10.55
C LEU A 304 -12.61 -5.93 -9.54
N THR A 305 -11.59 -5.21 -9.95
CA THR A 305 -10.59 -4.65 -9.04
C THR A 305 -11.05 -3.26 -8.62
N LEU A 306 -11.27 -3.08 -7.33
CA LEU A 306 -11.74 -1.83 -6.75
C LEU A 306 -10.64 -1.19 -5.90
N GLN A 307 -10.49 0.13 -6.03
CA GLN A 307 -9.74 0.96 -5.10
C GLN A 307 -10.73 1.69 -4.19
N VAL A 308 -10.66 1.39 -2.90
CA VAL A 308 -11.50 1.98 -1.85
C VAL A 308 -10.68 3.04 -1.13
N ARG A 309 -11.02 4.32 -1.33
CA ARG A 309 -10.41 5.48 -0.66
C ARG A 309 -11.18 5.80 0.59
N PHE A 310 -10.49 5.90 1.71
CA PHE A 310 -11.09 6.18 3.03
C PHE A 310 -11.09 7.69 3.26
N LEU A 311 -12.29 8.24 3.39
CA LEU A 311 -12.50 9.69 3.50
C LEU A 311 -12.76 10.13 4.95
N HIS A 312 -13.57 9.37 5.68
CA HIS A 312 -13.97 9.73 7.04
C HIS A 312 -14.31 8.48 7.86
N TYR A 313 -13.95 8.51 9.15
CA TYR A 313 -14.34 7.49 10.11
C TYR A 313 -15.73 7.83 10.66
N LEU A 314 -16.69 6.94 10.51
CA LEU A 314 -18.03 7.10 11.05
C LEU A 314 -18.07 6.61 12.49
N HIS A 315 -17.83 5.31 12.70
CA HIS A 315 -17.79 4.72 14.04
C HIS A 315 -17.13 3.31 14.04
N GLY A 316 -16.90 2.77 15.25
CA GLY A 316 -16.41 1.38 15.41
C GLY A 316 -17.46 0.33 15.07
N GLU A 317 -17.03 -0.93 14.92
CA GLU A 317 -17.97 -2.04 14.75
C GLU A 317 -18.99 -2.11 15.90
N ARG A 318 -20.25 -2.38 15.53
CA ARG A 318 -21.36 -2.58 16.47
C ARG A 318 -21.84 -4.02 16.37
N HIS A 319 -22.14 -4.62 17.50
CA HIS A 319 -22.77 -5.94 17.54
C HIS A 319 -24.28 -5.78 17.53
N TYR A 320 -24.97 -6.51 16.66
CA TYR A 320 -26.42 -6.48 16.54
C TYR A 320 -27.03 -7.81 16.96
N GLU A 321 -28.04 -7.76 17.82
CA GLU A 321 -28.72 -8.95 18.39
C GLU A 321 -29.69 -9.62 17.39
N SER A 322 -30.07 -8.94 16.32
CA SER A 322 -31.00 -9.44 15.31
C SER A 322 -30.70 -8.87 13.92
N LEU A 323 -31.23 -9.54 12.88
CA LEU A 323 -31.14 -9.05 11.50
C LEU A 323 -31.85 -7.70 11.30
N ASP A 324 -32.95 -7.46 12.01
CA ASP A 324 -33.68 -6.19 11.95
C ASP A 324 -32.87 -5.06 12.59
N ALA A 325 -32.19 -5.32 13.71
CA ALA A 325 -31.27 -4.37 14.33
C ALA A 325 -30.07 -4.05 13.42
N LEU A 326 -29.52 -5.08 12.73
CA LEU A 326 -28.46 -4.90 11.73
C LEU A 326 -28.94 -4.03 10.55
N LYS A 327 -30.16 -4.26 10.02
CA LYS A 327 -30.74 -3.42 8.97
C LYS A 327 -30.86 -1.95 9.40
N GLN A 328 -31.35 -1.71 10.61
CA GLN A 328 -31.45 -0.38 11.17
C GLN A 328 -30.06 0.28 11.32
N GLY A 329 -29.05 -0.50 11.76
CA GLY A 329 -27.67 -0.03 11.82
C GLY A 329 -27.13 0.42 10.46
N ILE A 330 -27.29 -0.38 9.41
CA ILE A 330 -26.85 -0.04 8.06
C ILE A 330 -27.58 1.21 7.53
N HIS A 331 -28.88 1.36 7.79
CA HIS A 331 -29.61 2.57 7.41
C HIS A 331 -29.04 3.82 8.13
N HIS A 332 -28.69 3.68 9.39
CA HIS A 332 -28.06 4.76 10.16
C HIS A 332 -26.68 5.11 9.58
N ASP A 333 -25.86 4.11 9.24
CA ASP A 333 -24.55 4.34 8.62
C ASP A 333 -24.68 5.10 7.29
N VAL A 334 -25.68 4.74 6.46
CA VAL A 334 -25.98 5.47 5.21
C VAL A 334 -26.45 6.90 5.49
N GLN A 335 -27.25 7.13 6.54
CA GLN A 335 -27.66 8.47 6.93
C GLN A 335 -26.47 9.31 7.40
N GLU A 336 -25.62 8.78 8.28
CA GLU A 336 -24.40 9.47 8.73
C GLU A 336 -23.46 9.79 7.53
N LEU A 337 -23.33 8.84 6.58
CA LEU A 337 -22.60 9.01 5.34
C LEU A 337 -23.11 10.23 4.55
N MET A 338 -24.44 10.33 4.36
CA MET A 338 -25.06 11.42 3.59
C MET A 338 -24.94 12.77 4.30
N GLU A 339 -25.15 12.81 5.62
CA GLU A 339 -24.97 14.01 6.43
C GLU A 339 -23.52 14.53 6.40
N TRP A 340 -22.53 13.64 6.40
CA TRP A 340 -21.14 14.01 6.26
C TRP A 340 -20.86 14.56 4.85
N ARG A 341 -21.34 13.89 3.79
CA ARG A 341 -21.15 14.31 2.41
C ARG A 341 -21.73 15.71 2.15
N ASP A 342 -22.95 15.96 2.58
CA ASP A 342 -23.62 17.26 2.35
C ASP A 342 -22.81 18.42 2.97
N LYS A 343 -22.16 18.19 4.12
CA LYS A 343 -21.25 19.17 4.73
C LYS A 343 -19.99 19.44 3.89
N GLN A 344 -19.54 18.46 3.06
CA GLN A 344 -18.37 18.64 2.20
C GLN A 344 -18.72 19.39 0.90
N THR A 345 -19.98 19.35 0.44
CA THR A 345 -20.41 19.99 -0.80
C THR A 345 -20.88 21.44 -0.61
N ASP A 346 -21.23 21.83 0.63
CA ASP A 346 -21.71 23.17 0.97
C ASP A 346 -20.59 24.14 1.43
N GLY A 347 -19.34 23.71 1.49
CA GLY A 347 -18.12 24.47 1.87
C GLY A 347 -17.22 24.74 0.67
#